data_873159c84e600693aaddcf39fb0bb742
#
_entry.id   873159c84e600693aaddcf39fb0bb742
#
_cell.length_a   1.000
_cell.length_b   1.000
_cell.length_c   1.000
_cell.angle_alpha   90.00
_cell.angle_beta   90.00
_cell.angle_gamma   90.00
#
_symmetry.space_group_name_H-M   'P 1'
#
loop_
_entity.id
_entity.type
_entity.pdbx_description
1 polymer ?
#
loop_
_entity_poly.entity_id
_entity_poly.type
_entity_poly.pdbx_seq_one_letter_code
_entity_poly.pdbx_strand_id
1 'polypeptide(L)'
;PGMFQRIADYTELLFPDNLLREGSVIEQMITLISEDDWKDAVQIIGWLYQYYNSEPKDIVFANLKKEIKITKENIPAATQLFTPDWIVRYMVENSLGRLWFEGHPDDELKSKWNYYLDEAEQEADVHEQLTNIREEYKNIKPEEIKVMDCCMGSGHILVYAFDVLMQIYEAYGFNQRDAAKSIVENNIWGLDIDERAAQLAYFAVMMKARQYDRRFFSREVQPHVYAIR
;
A
#
# COMPACT_ATOMS: atom_id res chain seq x y z
N PRO A 1 -17.75 -13.77 5.39
CA PRO A 1 -16.31 -13.89 5.37
C PRO A 1 -15.78 -12.74 4.53
N GLY A 2 -15.27 -11.70 5.21
CA GLY A 2 -15.15 -10.34 4.68
C GLY A 2 -14.08 -10.08 3.62
N MET A 3 -13.17 -11.01 3.30
CA MET A 3 -12.06 -10.75 2.38
C MET A 3 -12.25 -11.40 1.02
N PHE A 4 -12.91 -12.53 0.95
CA PHE A 4 -13.14 -13.25 -0.30
C PHE A 4 -14.62 -13.35 -0.60
N GLN A 5 -15.00 -12.94 -1.81
CA GLN A 5 -16.34 -13.21 -2.31
C GLN A 5 -16.46 -14.69 -2.70
N ARG A 6 -17.63 -15.28 -2.48
CA ARG A 6 -17.91 -16.61 -3.00
C ARG A 6 -18.09 -16.49 -4.51
N ILE A 7 -17.21 -17.15 -5.25
CA ILE A 7 -17.38 -17.29 -6.70
C ILE A 7 -18.52 -18.29 -6.91
N ALA A 8 -19.59 -17.83 -7.54
CA ALA A 8 -20.80 -18.60 -7.81
C ALA A 8 -21.26 -18.44 -9.25
N ASP A 9 -20.34 -18.16 -10.15
CA ASP A 9 -20.58 -17.92 -11.57
C ASP A 9 -19.62 -18.74 -12.45
N TYR A 10 -19.67 -18.50 -13.75
CA TYR A 10 -18.84 -19.21 -14.74
C TYR A 10 -17.32 -19.05 -14.54
N THR A 11 -16.87 -18.07 -13.75
CA THR A 11 -15.44 -17.88 -13.45
C THR A 11 -14.86 -19.03 -12.66
N GLU A 12 -15.67 -19.77 -11.88
CA GLU A 12 -15.25 -21.01 -11.22
C GLU A 12 -14.76 -22.06 -12.20
N LEU A 13 -15.34 -22.11 -13.41
CA LEU A 13 -14.98 -23.04 -14.48
C LEU A 13 -13.63 -22.71 -15.13
N LEU A 14 -13.11 -21.50 -14.91
CA LEU A 14 -11.80 -21.06 -15.43
C LEU A 14 -10.63 -21.49 -14.56
N PHE A 15 -10.90 -21.96 -13.34
CA PHE A 15 -9.86 -22.47 -12.48
C PHE A 15 -9.40 -23.86 -12.97
N PRO A 16 -8.09 -24.14 -12.98
CA PRO A 16 -7.59 -25.46 -13.29
C PRO A 16 -8.02 -26.47 -12.22
N ASP A 17 -8.38 -27.68 -12.63
CA ASP A 17 -8.86 -28.76 -11.76
C ASP A 17 -7.84 -29.13 -10.66
N ASN A 18 -6.56 -28.86 -10.89
CA ASN A 18 -5.46 -29.20 -9.98
C ASN A 18 -4.94 -28.00 -9.18
N LEU A 19 -5.71 -26.91 -9.00
CA LEU A 19 -5.25 -25.66 -8.41
C LEU A 19 -4.50 -25.83 -7.07
N LEU A 20 -4.90 -26.79 -6.24
CA LEU A 20 -4.31 -27.09 -4.93
C LEU A 20 -3.58 -28.45 -4.87
N ARG A 21 -3.35 -29.09 -6.01
CA ARG A 21 -2.70 -30.42 -6.07
C ARG A 21 -1.22 -30.29 -6.41
N GLU A 22 -0.51 -31.41 -6.26
CA GLU A 22 0.89 -31.55 -6.67
C GLU A 22 1.08 -31.13 -8.15
N GLY A 23 2.12 -30.34 -8.42
CA GLY A 23 2.39 -29.77 -9.74
C GLY A 23 1.59 -28.52 -10.09
N SER A 24 0.72 -28.02 -9.19
CA SER A 24 -0.01 -26.76 -9.39
C SER A 24 0.90 -25.54 -9.26
N VAL A 25 0.46 -24.40 -9.82
CA VAL A 25 1.17 -23.13 -9.67
C VAL A 25 1.25 -22.72 -8.18
N ILE A 26 0.20 -22.96 -7.41
CA ILE A 26 0.18 -22.62 -5.98
C ILE A 26 1.18 -23.48 -5.20
N GLU A 27 1.23 -24.77 -5.47
CA GLU A 27 2.21 -25.67 -4.83
C GLU A 27 3.65 -25.27 -5.21
N GLN A 28 3.90 -24.95 -6.48
CA GLN A 28 5.21 -24.47 -6.92
C GLN A 28 5.58 -23.15 -6.24
N MET A 29 4.65 -22.19 -6.10
CA MET A 29 4.90 -20.96 -5.36
C MET A 29 5.29 -21.23 -3.91
N ILE A 30 4.59 -22.11 -3.23
CA ILE A 30 4.87 -22.47 -1.83
C ILE A 30 6.23 -23.18 -1.69
N THR A 31 6.61 -23.98 -2.66
CA THR A 31 7.82 -24.82 -2.62
C THR A 31 9.08 -24.05 -3.06
N LEU A 32 8.94 -23.17 -4.06
CA LEU A 32 10.08 -22.48 -4.70
C LEU A 32 10.42 -21.14 -4.03
N ILE A 33 9.44 -20.49 -3.40
CA ILE A 33 9.64 -19.21 -2.73
C ILE A 33 9.94 -19.48 -1.26
N SER A 34 11.06 -18.97 -0.75
CA SER A 34 11.45 -19.18 0.64
C SER A 34 10.46 -18.54 1.62
N GLU A 35 10.34 -19.09 2.83
CA GLU A 35 9.46 -18.53 3.86
C GLU A 35 9.87 -17.09 4.25
N ASP A 36 11.17 -16.78 4.16
CA ASP A 36 11.67 -15.43 4.44
C ASP A 36 11.20 -14.41 3.40
N ASP A 37 11.13 -14.80 2.14
CA ASP A 37 10.62 -13.94 1.07
C ASP A 37 9.12 -13.65 1.23
N TRP A 38 8.36 -14.59 1.82
CA TRP A 38 6.94 -14.36 2.13
C TRP A 38 6.71 -13.36 3.28
N LYS A 39 7.72 -13.05 4.09
CA LYS A 39 7.60 -12.03 5.14
C LYS A 39 7.39 -10.63 4.54
N ASP A 40 7.95 -10.39 3.35
CA ASP A 40 7.74 -9.16 2.57
C ASP A 40 6.69 -9.39 1.45
N ALA A 41 5.63 -10.12 1.77
CA ALA A 41 4.63 -10.61 0.83
C ALA A 41 4.03 -9.56 -0.11
N VAL A 42 3.97 -8.29 0.33
CA VAL A 42 3.48 -7.18 -0.50
C VAL A 42 4.39 -6.94 -1.69
N GLN A 43 5.70 -7.01 -1.50
CA GLN A 43 6.69 -6.84 -2.58
C GLN A 43 6.58 -7.98 -3.59
N ILE A 44 6.47 -9.23 -3.12
CA ILE A 44 6.31 -10.40 -4.00
C ILE A 44 5.05 -10.28 -4.86
N ILE A 45 3.92 -9.93 -4.27
CA ILE A 45 2.66 -9.73 -5.00
C ILE A 45 2.81 -8.63 -6.05
N GLY A 46 3.44 -7.51 -5.68
CA GLY A 46 3.72 -6.41 -6.58
C GLY A 46 4.61 -6.81 -7.76
N TRP A 47 5.68 -7.57 -7.49
CA TRP A 47 6.57 -8.08 -8.54
C TRP A 47 5.88 -9.11 -9.44
N LEU A 48 5.14 -10.06 -8.89
CA LEU A 48 4.37 -11.02 -9.67
C LEU A 48 3.40 -10.33 -10.61
N TYR A 49 2.72 -9.29 -10.13
CA TYR A 49 1.82 -8.49 -10.96
C TYR A 49 2.57 -7.68 -12.03
N GLN A 50 3.74 -7.13 -11.72
CA GLN A 50 4.58 -6.46 -12.69
C GLN A 50 5.07 -7.43 -13.79
N TYR A 51 5.52 -8.62 -13.41
CA TYR A 51 5.96 -9.63 -14.37
C TYR A 51 4.80 -10.16 -15.23
N TYR A 52 3.62 -10.33 -14.64
CA TYR A 52 2.40 -10.68 -15.39
C TYR A 52 2.09 -9.66 -16.50
N ASN A 53 2.35 -8.39 -16.28
CA ASN A 53 2.11 -7.33 -17.25
C ASN A 53 3.31 -7.06 -18.20
N SER A 54 4.42 -7.79 -18.11
CA SER A 54 5.63 -7.52 -18.91
C SER A 54 5.40 -7.69 -20.40
N GLU A 55 4.81 -8.81 -20.82
CA GLU A 55 4.53 -9.07 -22.23
C GLU A 55 3.53 -8.06 -22.84
N PRO A 56 2.35 -7.79 -22.23
CA PRO A 56 1.47 -6.72 -22.67
C PRO A 56 2.16 -5.35 -22.75
N LYS A 57 3.03 -5.03 -21.80
CA LYS A 57 3.80 -3.79 -21.77
C LYS A 57 4.74 -3.68 -22.96
N ASP A 58 5.48 -4.72 -23.27
CA ASP A 58 6.40 -4.75 -24.42
C ASP A 58 5.65 -4.56 -25.75
N ILE A 59 4.48 -5.16 -25.89
CA ILE A 59 3.60 -4.98 -27.06
C ILE A 59 3.16 -3.52 -27.17
N VAL A 60 2.73 -2.90 -26.08
CA VAL A 60 2.29 -1.50 -26.07
C VAL A 60 3.44 -0.57 -26.46
N PHE A 61 4.63 -0.76 -25.91
CA PHE A 61 5.78 0.07 -26.24
C PHE A 61 6.30 -0.15 -27.68
N ALA A 62 6.20 -1.38 -28.20
CA ALA A 62 6.47 -1.66 -29.62
C ALA A 62 5.49 -0.95 -30.55
N ASN A 63 4.21 -0.87 -30.16
CA ASN A 63 3.16 -0.17 -30.88
C ASN A 63 3.35 1.35 -30.85
N LEU A 64 3.77 1.92 -29.70
CA LEU A 64 4.08 3.34 -29.58
C LEU A 64 5.21 3.76 -30.52
N LYS A 65 6.24 2.91 -30.71
CA LYS A 65 7.29 3.16 -31.72
C LYS A 65 6.79 3.20 -33.16
N LYS A 66 5.60 2.64 -33.41
CA LYS A 66 4.89 2.67 -34.70
C LYS A 66 3.79 3.74 -34.74
N GLU A 67 3.79 4.69 -33.79
CA GLU A 67 2.79 5.77 -33.66
C GLU A 67 1.37 5.27 -33.40
N ILE A 68 1.19 4.04 -32.95
CA ILE A 68 -0.10 3.49 -32.55
C ILE A 68 -0.42 3.95 -31.13
N LYS A 69 -1.55 4.62 -30.92
CA LYS A 69 -1.99 5.15 -29.63
C LYS A 69 -2.33 4.02 -28.64
N ILE A 70 -2.07 4.27 -27.37
CA ILE A 70 -2.49 3.40 -26.28
C ILE A 70 -4.02 3.38 -26.20
N THR A 71 -4.62 2.21 -26.19
CA THR A 71 -6.07 2.04 -25.99
C THR A 71 -6.38 2.00 -24.49
N LYS A 72 -7.65 2.21 -24.13
CA LYS A 72 -8.11 2.18 -22.74
C LYS A 72 -7.72 0.86 -22.02
N GLU A 73 -7.86 -0.26 -22.73
CA GLU A 73 -7.56 -1.60 -22.24
C GLU A 73 -6.06 -1.79 -21.95
N ASN A 74 -5.21 -1.05 -22.67
CA ASN A 74 -3.75 -1.16 -22.57
C ASN A 74 -3.11 -0.15 -21.59
N ILE A 75 -3.90 0.79 -21.04
CA ILE A 75 -3.39 1.76 -20.06
C ILE A 75 -2.74 1.06 -18.86
N PRO A 76 -3.37 0.05 -18.21
CA PRO A 76 -2.76 -0.64 -17.10
C PRO A 76 -1.38 -1.23 -17.42
N ALA A 77 -1.25 -1.91 -18.55
CA ALA A 77 0.02 -2.50 -18.99
C ALA A 77 1.09 -1.43 -19.28
N ALA A 78 0.68 -0.28 -19.84
CA ALA A 78 1.58 0.82 -20.17
C ALA A 78 2.12 1.56 -18.93
N THR A 79 1.30 1.71 -17.90
CA THR A 79 1.57 2.59 -16.76
C THR A 79 1.96 1.83 -15.48
N GLN A 80 1.67 0.54 -15.41
CA GLN A 80 1.97 -0.25 -14.23
C GLN A 80 3.47 -0.27 -13.92
N LEU A 81 3.80 0.15 -12.72
CA LEU A 81 5.14 0.14 -12.14
C LEU A 81 5.07 -0.28 -10.69
N PHE A 82 5.91 -1.22 -10.28
CA PHE A 82 6.12 -1.51 -8.87
C PHE A 82 7.22 -0.59 -8.34
N THR A 83 6.85 0.34 -7.49
CA THR A 83 7.76 1.35 -6.95
C THR A 83 8.80 0.69 -6.04
N PRO A 84 10.10 0.93 -6.24
CA PRO A 84 11.15 0.40 -5.36
C PRO A 84 10.92 0.77 -3.90
N ASP A 85 11.22 -0.15 -2.97
CA ASP A 85 10.95 -0.02 -1.54
C ASP A 85 11.55 1.26 -0.92
N TRP A 86 12.79 1.60 -1.27
CA TRP A 86 13.44 2.79 -0.75
C TRP A 86 12.73 4.10 -1.15
N ILE A 87 12.12 4.14 -2.36
CA ILE A 87 11.33 5.29 -2.80
C ILE A 87 10.05 5.40 -1.99
N VAL A 88 9.37 4.26 -1.77
CA VAL A 88 8.16 4.21 -0.97
C VAL A 88 8.44 4.72 0.45
N ARG A 89 9.51 4.23 1.07
CA ARG A 89 9.94 4.69 2.41
C ARG A 89 10.24 6.18 2.43
N TYR A 90 11.05 6.64 1.49
CA TYR A 90 11.37 8.05 1.36
C TYR A 90 10.12 8.93 1.24
N MET A 91 9.17 8.53 0.38
CA MET A 91 7.93 9.29 0.18
C MET A 91 7.07 9.34 1.44
N VAL A 92 6.84 8.21 2.08
CA VAL A 92 5.95 8.11 3.25
C VAL A 92 6.57 8.76 4.49
N GLU A 93 7.86 8.53 4.75
CA GLU A 93 8.55 9.10 5.91
C GLU A 93 8.65 10.63 5.82
N ASN A 94 8.83 11.18 4.61
CA ASN A 94 8.95 12.64 4.40
C ASN A 94 7.61 13.34 4.09
N SER A 95 6.51 12.63 4.04
CA SER A 95 5.17 13.22 3.95
C SER A 95 4.36 12.93 5.23
N LEU A 96 3.83 11.74 5.39
CA LEU A 96 3.08 11.31 6.56
C LEU A 96 3.91 11.41 7.85
N GLY A 97 5.13 10.86 7.83
CA GLY A 97 6.04 10.89 8.97
C GLY A 97 6.40 12.32 9.36
N ARG A 98 6.70 13.18 8.38
CA ARG A 98 6.99 14.60 8.62
C ARG A 98 5.81 15.35 9.21
N LEU A 99 4.62 15.18 8.65
CA LEU A 99 3.40 15.84 9.16
C LEU A 99 3.18 15.53 10.63
N TRP A 100 3.35 14.25 11.01
CA TRP A 100 3.20 13.85 12.41
C TRP A 100 4.31 14.41 13.28
N PHE A 101 5.57 14.24 12.87
CA PHE A 101 6.75 14.64 13.64
C PHE A 101 6.80 16.15 13.90
N GLU A 102 6.33 16.95 12.97
CA GLU A 102 6.31 18.42 13.15
C GLU A 102 5.37 18.87 14.27
N GLY A 103 4.27 18.15 14.51
CA GLY A 103 3.38 18.43 15.65
C GLY A 103 3.76 17.67 16.92
N HIS A 104 4.38 16.49 16.76
CA HIS A 104 4.66 15.55 17.84
C HIS A 104 6.12 15.05 17.75
N PRO A 105 7.11 15.90 18.07
CA PRO A 105 8.52 15.50 18.01
C PRO A 105 8.80 14.32 18.93
N ASP A 106 9.37 13.24 18.35
CA ASP A 106 9.72 12.01 19.04
C ASP A 106 10.95 11.39 18.37
N ASP A 107 12.11 11.52 19.00
CA ASP A 107 13.38 11.05 18.45
C ASP A 107 13.44 9.52 18.38
N GLU A 108 12.76 8.79 19.28
CA GLU A 108 12.67 7.34 19.23
C GLU A 108 11.88 6.90 18.00
N LEU A 109 10.74 7.53 17.74
CA LEU A 109 9.94 7.27 16.57
C LEU A 109 10.71 7.61 15.28
N LYS A 110 11.34 8.78 15.24
CA LYS A 110 12.14 9.24 14.10
C LYS A 110 13.29 8.27 13.79
N SER A 111 13.92 7.68 14.79
CA SER A 111 15.03 6.72 14.61
C SER A 111 14.65 5.47 13.82
N LYS A 112 13.35 5.15 13.71
CA LYS A 112 12.79 4.03 12.93
C LYS A 112 12.67 4.36 11.44
N TRP A 113 12.77 5.63 11.06
CA TRP A 113 12.57 6.12 9.69
C TRP A 113 13.90 6.44 9.03
N ASN A 114 14.47 5.46 8.34
CA ASN A 114 15.82 5.53 7.78
C ASN A 114 15.98 6.51 6.63
N TYR A 115 14.89 6.91 5.99
CA TYR A 115 14.87 7.83 4.86
C TYR A 115 14.27 9.19 5.21
N TYR A 116 13.97 9.43 6.50
CA TYR A 116 13.50 10.72 6.97
C TYR A 116 14.64 11.76 6.87
N LEU A 117 14.34 12.88 6.24
CA LEU A 117 15.30 13.98 6.08
C LEU A 117 15.15 14.99 7.21
N ASP A 118 16.28 15.41 7.76
CA ASP A 118 16.31 16.56 8.67
C ASP A 118 15.92 17.83 7.93
N GLU A 119 15.41 18.79 8.70
CA GLU A 119 15.08 20.11 8.18
C GLU A 119 16.37 20.84 7.77
N ALA A 120 16.38 21.41 6.56
CA ALA A 120 17.42 22.33 6.15
C ALA A 120 17.28 23.68 6.86
N GLU A 121 18.36 24.46 6.93
CA GLU A 121 18.32 25.84 7.41
C GLU A 121 17.30 26.64 6.59
N GLN A 122 16.45 27.39 7.28
CA GLN A 122 15.38 28.17 6.71
C GLN A 122 15.63 29.67 6.97
N GLU A 123 15.09 30.52 6.11
CA GLU A 123 15.06 31.96 6.35
C GLU A 123 14.08 32.29 7.49
N ALA A 124 14.27 33.45 8.13
CA ALA A 124 13.55 33.79 9.35
C ALA A 124 12.03 33.85 9.18
N ASP A 125 11.54 34.37 8.06
CA ASP A 125 10.11 34.44 7.73
C ASP A 125 9.50 33.06 7.48
N VAL A 126 10.25 32.14 6.85
CA VAL A 126 9.85 30.73 6.66
C VAL A 126 9.80 30.03 8.00
N HIS A 127 10.78 30.28 8.88
CA HIS A 127 10.82 29.70 10.21
C HIS A 127 9.62 30.11 11.07
N GLU A 128 9.18 31.36 10.98
CA GLU A 128 7.97 31.83 11.65
C GLU A 128 6.70 31.12 11.15
N GLN A 129 6.58 30.96 9.82
CA GLN A 129 5.45 30.22 9.22
C GLN A 129 5.43 28.74 9.67
N LEU A 130 6.58 28.07 9.65
CA LEU A 130 6.71 26.70 10.12
C LEU A 130 6.34 26.55 11.60
N THR A 131 6.71 27.54 12.44
CA THR A 131 6.34 27.54 13.85
C THR A 131 4.81 27.57 14.03
N ASN A 132 4.11 28.39 13.27
CA ASN A 132 2.64 28.44 13.31
C ASN A 132 2.00 27.12 12.85
N ILE A 133 2.50 26.54 11.76
CA ILE A 133 2.03 25.24 11.26
C ILE A 133 2.23 24.13 12.33
N ARG A 134 3.37 24.13 13.00
CA ARG A 134 3.69 23.15 14.05
C ARG A 134 2.75 23.29 15.26
N GLU A 135 2.38 24.51 15.64
CA GLU A 135 1.39 24.71 16.69
C GLU A 135 0.01 24.15 16.32
N GLU A 136 -0.41 24.26 15.05
CA GLU A 136 -1.64 23.64 14.56
C GLU A 136 -1.53 22.10 14.61
N TYR A 137 -0.39 21.55 14.17
CA TYR A 137 -0.19 20.10 14.08
C TYR A 137 -0.10 19.41 15.45
N LYS A 138 0.23 20.11 16.52
CA LYS A 138 0.17 19.58 17.89
C LYS A 138 -1.20 19.04 18.29
N ASN A 139 -2.25 19.53 17.67
CA ASN A 139 -3.63 19.16 18.00
C ASN A 139 -4.15 18.01 17.13
N ILE A 140 -3.42 17.61 16.08
CA ILE A 140 -3.83 16.53 15.18
C ILE A 140 -3.76 15.20 15.92
N LYS A 141 -4.86 14.45 15.86
CA LYS A 141 -4.90 13.08 16.36
C LYS A 141 -4.61 12.08 15.24
N PRO A 142 -4.08 10.90 15.55
CA PRO A 142 -3.78 9.89 14.53
C PRO A 142 -4.97 9.57 13.62
N GLU A 143 -6.20 9.54 14.14
CA GLU A 143 -7.43 9.22 13.38
C GLU A 143 -7.83 10.29 12.38
N GLU A 144 -7.30 11.50 12.53
CA GLU A 144 -7.63 12.63 11.65
C GLU A 144 -6.74 12.67 10.41
N ILE A 145 -5.60 11.98 10.43
CA ILE A 145 -4.68 11.92 9.30
C ILE A 145 -5.30 11.12 8.15
N LYS A 146 -5.24 11.67 6.94
CA LYS A 146 -5.71 11.00 5.73
C LYS A 146 -4.55 10.82 4.75
N VAL A 147 -4.32 9.58 4.36
CA VAL A 147 -3.33 9.19 3.35
C VAL A 147 -4.07 8.66 2.14
N MET A 148 -3.84 9.27 0.99
CA MET A 148 -4.48 8.86 -0.25
C MET A 148 -3.44 8.61 -1.33
N ASP A 149 -3.52 7.45 -1.96
CA ASP A 149 -2.77 7.10 -3.17
C ASP A 149 -3.75 6.98 -4.35
N CYS A 150 -3.65 7.91 -5.30
CA CYS A 150 -4.55 7.98 -6.46
C CYS A 150 -4.18 7.02 -7.60
N CYS A 151 -3.04 6.37 -7.52
CA CYS A 151 -2.52 5.38 -8.50
C CYS A 151 -1.79 4.26 -7.74
N MET A 152 -2.50 3.65 -6.82
CA MET A 152 -1.95 2.78 -5.78
C MET A 152 -1.29 1.49 -6.30
N GLY A 153 -1.55 1.09 -7.55
CA GLY A 153 -1.08 -0.20 -8.07
C GLY A 153 -1.51 -1.35 -7.17
N SER A 154 -0.56 -2.19 -6.78
CA SER A 154 -0.78 -3.28 -5.82
C SER A 154 -0.77 -2.85 -4.34
N GLY A 155 -0.74 -1.54 -4.05
CA GLY A 155 -0.89 -0.99 -2.70
C GLY A 155 0.41 -0.86 -1.89
N HIS A 156 1.58 -0.88 -2.52
CA HIS A 156 2.86 -0.85 -1.81
C HIS A 156 3.02 0.39 -0.91
N ILE A 157 2.67 1.58 -1.44
CA ILE A 157 2.71 2.84 -0.65
C ILE A 157 1.73 2.77 0.53
N LEU A 158 0.50 2.29 0.30
CA LEU A 158 -0.52 2.17 1.35
C LEU A 158 -0.10 1.21 2.47
N VAL A 159 0.54 0.10 2.13
CA VAL A 159 1.01 -0.88 3.11
C VAL A 159 2.15 -0.32 3.95
N TYR A 160 3.09 0.43 3.37
CA TYR A 160 4.14 1.07 4.16
C TYR A 160 3.59 2.26 4.97
N ALA A 161 2.64 3.02 4.43
CA ALA A 161 1.92 4.05 5.19
C ALA A 161 1.19 3.44 6.41
N PHE A 162 0.66 2.22 6.27
CA PHE A 162 0.09 1.47 7.39
C PHE A 162 1.13 1.24 8.50
N ASP A 163 2.36 0.84 8.16
CA ASP A 163 3.42 0.61 9.14
C ASP A 163 3.81 1.90 9.87
N VAL A 164 3.95 3.01 9.16
CA VAL A 164 4.25 4.31 9.75
C VAL A 164 3.08 4.78 10.65
N LEU A 165 1.84 4.64 10.20
CA LEU A 165 0.66 4.94 11.01
C LEU A 165 0.60 4.06 12.27
N MET A 166 0.89 2.77 12.16
CA MET A 166 0.92 1.87 13.32
C MET A 166 1.91 2.37 14.38
N GLN A 167 3.11 2.77 13.96
CA GLN A 167 4.11 3.33 14.87
C GLN A 167 3.63 4.63 15.51
N ILE A 168 2.96 5.50 14.74
CA ILE A 168 2.34 6.74 15.26
C ILE A 168 1.26 6.42 16.30
N TYR A 169 0.36 5.49 16.01
CA TYR A 169 -0.71 5.10 16.93
C TYR A 169 -0.16 4.48 18.23
N GLU A 170 0.87 3.63 18.12
CA GLU A 170 1.53 3.04 19.29
C GLU A 170 2.21 4.12 20.15
N ALA A 171 2.93 5.06 19.52
CA ALA A 171 3.54 6.20 20.23
C ALA A 171 2.47 7.09 20.90
N TYR A 172 1.30 7.22 20.30
CA TYR A 172 0.17 7.96 20.86
C TYR A 172 -0.57 7.21 21.99
N GLY A 173 -0.30 5.90 22.17
CA GLY A 173 -0.82 5.08 23.27
C GLY A 173 -1.93 4.11 22.90
N PHE A 174 -2.18 3.86 21.62
CA PHE A 174 -3.12 2.83 21.17
C PHE A 174 -2.51 1.43 21.27
N ASN A 175 -3.34 0.43 21.53
CA ASN A 175 -2.95 -0.96 21.31
C ASN A 175 -3.04 -1.32 19.82
N GLN A 176 -2.24 -2.28 19.38
CA GLN A 176 -2.11 -2.66 17.96
C GLN A 176 -3.43 -3.05 17.28
N ARG A 177 -4.34 -3.70 17.99
CA ARG A 177 -5.62 -4.16 17.41
C ARG A 177 -6.56 -3.01 17.10
N ASP A 178 -6.66 -2.05 18.01
CA ASP A 178 -7.52 -0.88 17.83
C ASP A 178 -6.88 0.08 16.84
N ALA A 179 -5.55 0.21 16.86
CA ALA A 179 -4.80 0.95 15.86
C ALA A 179 -5.02 0.38 14.44
N ALA A 180 -4.88 -0.94 14.25
CA ALA A 180 -5.08 -1.58 12.96
C ALA A 180 -6.51 -1.34 12.41
N LYS A 181 -7.51 -1.38 13.28
CA LYS A 181 -8.90 -1.09 12.92
C LYS A 181 -9.04 0.36 12.49
N SER A 182 -8.57 1.29 13.31
CA SER A 182 -8.67 2.73 13.06
C SER A 182 -7.93 3.13 11.76
N ILE A 183 -6.74 2.58 11.51
CA ILE A 183 -5.96 2.85 10.30
C ILE A 183 -6.77 2.51 9.05
N VAL A 184 -7.40 1.33 9.01
CA VAL A 184 -8.18 0.90 7.85
C VAL A 184 -9.47 1.72 7.68
N GLU A 185 -10.14 2.07 8.79
CA GLU A 185 -11.39 2.83 8.76
C GLU A 185 -11.17 4.31 8.47
N ASN A 186 -10.07 4.90 8.95
CA ASN A 186 -9.94 6.35 8.99
C ASN A 186 -8.79 6.93 8.17
N ASN A 187 -7.70 6.19 7.96
CA ASN A 187 -6.46 6.80 7.50
C ASN A 187 -6.10 6.49 6.05
N ILE A 188 -6.37 5.28 5.56
CA ILE A 188 -5.84 4.78 4.28
C ILE A 188 -6.91 4.78 3.19
N TRP A 189 -6.58 5.45 2.07
CA TRP A 189 -7.43 5.58 0.90
C TRP A 189 -6.63 5.28 -0.37
N GLY A 190 -7.18 4.47 -1.26
CA GLY A 190 -6.50 4.11 -2.50
C GLY A 190 -7.44 4.07 -3.70
N LEU A 191 -6.94 4.56 -4.84
CA LEU A 191 -7.61 4.48 -6.13
C LEU A 191 -6.67 3.92 -7.18
N ASP A 192 -7.20 3.12 -8.09
CA ASP A 192 -6.49 2.72 -9.31
C ASP A 192 -7.45 2.58 -10.48
N ILE A 193 -6.93 2.69 -11.69
CA ILE A 193 -7.70 2.46 -12.92
C ILE A 193 -7.80 0.97 -13.25
N ASP A 194 -6.87 0.16 -12.77
CA ASP A 194 -6.85 -1.29 -12.98
C ASP A 194 -7.56 -2.01 -11.83
N GLU A 195 -8.67 -2.67 -12.14
CA GLU A 195 -9.46 -3.43 -11.17
C GLU A 195 -8.63 -4.56 -10.51
N ARG A 196 -7.70 -5.18 -11.23
CA ARG A 196 -6.83 -6.24 -10.69
C ARG A 196 -5.82 -5.68 -9.70
N ALA A 197 -5.25 -4.51 -10.01
CA ALA A 197 -4.38 -3.80 -9.08
C ALA A 197 -5.13 -3.43 -7.81
N ALA A 198 -6.35 -2.90 -7.93
CA ALA A 198 -7.19 -2.58 -6.77
C ALA A 198 -7.52 -3.80 -5.91
N GLN A 199 -7.79 -4.96 -6.52
CA GLN A 199 -8.02 -6.22 -5.79
C GLN A 199 -6.76 -6.67 -5.03
N LEU A 200 -5.58 -6.53 -5.64
CA LEU A 200 -4.30 -6.85 -4.97
C LEU A 200 -4.02 -5.89 -3.83
N ALA A 201 -4.24 -4.59 -4.02
CA ALA A 201 -4.07 -3.59 -2.96
C ALA A 201 -5.03 -3.83 -1.79
N TYR A 202 -6.30 -4.15 -2.08
CA TYR A 202 -7.28 -4.54 -1.07
C TYR A 202 -6.77 -5.73 -0.25
N PHE A 203 -6.32 -6.79 -0.92
CA PHE A 203 -5.75 -7.96 -0.28
C PHE A 203 -4.54 -7.60 0.58
N ALA A 204 -3.61 -6.81 0.05
CA ALA A 204 -2.39 -6.41 0.74
C ALA A 204 -2.68 -5.62 2.03
N VAL A 205 -3.58 -4.62 1.98
CA VAL A 205 -3.99 -3.83 3.14
C VAL A 205 -4.68 -4.71 4.20
N MET A 206 -5.58 -5.60 3.78
CA MET A 206 -6.26 -6.52 4.70
C MET A 206 -5.30 -7.50 5.37
N MET A 207 -4.34 -8.05 4.63
CA MET A 207 -3.30 -8.93 5.18
C MET A 207 -2.38 -8.17 6.13
N LYS A 208 -2.05 -6.92 5.82
CA LYS A 208 -1.28 -6.05 6.70
C LYS A 208 -1.97 -5.81 8.03
N ALA A 209 -3.25 -5.45 8.00
CA ALA A 209 -4.04 -5.29 9.21
C ALA A 209 -4.13 -6.59 10.03
N ARG A 210 -4.22 -7.75 9.36
CA ARG A 210 -4.24 -9.05 10.03
C ARG A 210 -2.94 -9.40 10.74
N GLN A 211 -1.79 -8.87 10.32
CA GLN A 211 -0.52 -9.08 11.05
C GLN A 211 -0.60 -8.56 12.48
N TYR A 212 -1.33 -7.47 12.71
CA TYR A 212 -1.51 -6.84 14.01
C TYR A 212 -2.76 -7.35 14.76
N ASP A 213 -3.77 -7.83 14.03
CA ASP A 213 -4.98 -8.43 14.62
C ASP A 213 -5.40 -9.71 13.91
N ARG A 214 -5.09 -10.87 14.50
CA ARG A 214 -5.42 -12.19 13.93
C ARG A 214 -6.90 -12.39 13.61
N ARG A 215 -7.80 -11.63 14.26
CA ARG A 215 -9.26 -11.68 14.05
C ARG A 215 -9.78 -10.54 13.18
N PHE A 216 -8.90 -9.81 12.50
CA PHE A 216 -9.27 -8.61 11.75
C PHE A 216 -10.40 -8.87 10.74
N PHE A 217 -10.37 -9.99 10.02
CA PHE A 217 -11.41 -10.34 9.04
C PHE A 217 -12.81 -10.55 9.61
N SER A 218 -12.95 -10.80 10.92
CA SER A 218 -14.22 -10.92 11.59
C SER A 218 -14.77 -9.59 12.14
N ARG A 219 -14.03 -8.49 11.98
CA ARG A 219 -14.45 -7.16 12.45
C ARG A 219 -15.34 -6.40 11.46
N GLU A 220 -15.61 -6.98 10.29
CA GLU A 220 -16.44 -6.37 9.23
C GLU A 220 -15.93 -5.01 8.73
N VAL A 221 -14.65 -4.72 8.94
CA VAL A 221 -13.98 -3.50 8.47
C VAL A 221 -13.57 -3.68 7.02
N GLN A 222 -13.82 -2.66 6.20
CA GLN A 222 -13.47 -2.64 4.78
C GLN A 222 -12.49 -1.50 4.51
N PRO A 223 -11.39 -1.74 3.78
CA PRO A 223 -10.47 -0.68 3.39
C PRO A 223 -11.07 0.20 2.29
N HIS A 224 -10.73 1.47 2.30
CA HIS A 224 -11.12 2.42 1.27
C HIS A 224 -10.22 2.31 0.03
N VAL A 225 -10.26 1.16 -0.61
CA VAL A 225 -9.45 0.81 -1.78
C VAL A 225 -10.37 0.47 -2.95
N TYR A 226 -10.34 1.26 -4.02
CA TYR A 226 -11.32 1.22 -5.08
C TYR A 226 -10.68 1.24 -6.48
N ALA A 227 -11.33 0.56 -7.44
CA ALA A 227 -11.07 0.75 -8.86
C ALA A 227 -11.98 1.87 -9.41
N ILE A 228 -11.41 2.72 -10.24
CA ILE A 228 -12.16 3.76 -10.97
C ILE A 228 -12.87 3.10 -12.18
N ARG A 229 -14.16 3.27 -12.29
CA ARG A 229 -14.99 2.73 -13.38
C ARG A 229 -15.41 3.81 -14.36
#